data_636ddc483ef485a566ad5e5fc1a18bf9
#
_entry.id   636ddc483ef485a566ad5e5fc1a18bf9
#
_cell.length_a   1.000
_cell.length_b   1.000
_cell.length_c   1.000
_cell.angle_alpha   90.00
_cell.angle_beta   90.00
_cell.angle_gamma   90.00
#
_symmetry.space_group_name_H-M   'P 1'
#
loop_
_entity.id
_entity.type
_entity.pdbx_description
1 polymer ?
#
loop_
_entity_poly.entity_id
_entity_poly.type
_entity_poly.pdbx_seq_one_letter_code
_entity_poly.pdbx_strand_id
1 'polypeptide(L)'
;DWTWGSVNVTGLNWTFNPDTQTLGEFFGGQPVTGSGTFVSKKSMDGQISVGGGTSRQWGPLTYSTANALAVDQGSLAGKWSFKDASNNSIAIEVDAAGKFVGTTSGPEFGECKVDGKITHRAPQTAKNAYDIEFNGANTENASTNCSLDVTSAYSGPAAIVLYPAGRFVG
;
A
#
# COMPACT_ATOMS: atom_id res chain seq x y z
N ASP A 1 -8.44 10.03 -0.90
CA ASP A 1 -8.79 9.05 0.14
C ASP A 1 -8.45 7.64 -0.34
N TRP A 2 -7.87 6.83 0.52
CA TRP A 2 -7.54 5.43 0.25
C TRP A 2 -8.57 4.55 0.94
N THR A 3 -9.02 3.49 0.29
CA THR A 3 -9.86 2.47 0.91
C THR A 3 -9.04 1.18 1.02
N TRP A 4 -9.00 0.64 2.22
CA TRP A 4 -8.27 -0.58 2.53
C TRP A 4 -9.19 -1.58 3.21
N GLY A 5 -9.05 -2.85 2.84
CA GLY A 5 -9.84 -3.93 3.39
C GLY A 5 -9.94 -5.11 2.43
N SER A 6 -10.93 -5.94 2.64
CA SER A 6 -11.19 -7.10 1.81
C SER A 6 -12.57 -7.05 1.16
N VAL A 7 -12.73 -7.75 0.04
CA VAL A 7 -13.99 -7.87 -0.70
C VAL A 7 -14.40 -9.33 -0.82
N ASN A 8 -15.69 -9.58 -0.60
CA ASN A 8 -16.33 -10.82 -1.02
C ASN A 8 -16.78 -10.68 -2.47
N VAL A 9 -16.55 -11.73 -3.25
CA VAL A 9 -16.95 -11.76 -4.68
C VAL A 9 -17.83 -12.98 -4.92
N THR A 10 -19.00 -12.75 -5.49
CA THR A 10 -19.94 -13.79 -5.90
C THR A 10 -20.39 -13.54 -7.34
N GLY A 11 -19.90 -14.34 -8.26
CA GLY A 11 -20.09 -14.08 -9.70
C GLY A 11 -19.40 -12.78 -10.11
N LEU A 12 -20.17 -11.83 -10.61
CA LEU A 12 -19.69 -10.49 -10.97
C LEU A 12 -20.05 -9.41 -9.93
N ASN A 13 -20.59 -9.81 -8.78
CA ASN A 13 -20.93 -8.89 -7.70
C ASN A 13 -19.84 -8.90 -6.63
N TRP A 14 -19.63 -7.75 -6.00
CA TRP A 14 -18.73 -7.59 -4.88
C TRP A 14 -19.40 -6.88 -3.70
N THR A 15 -18.94 -7.21 -2.51
CA THR A 15 -19.29 -6.48 -1.26
C THR A 15 -18.04 -6.29 -0.44
N PHE A 16 -17.91 -5.16 0.24
CA PHE A 16 -16.84 -4.98 1.24
C PHE A 16 -17.10 -5.85 2.46
N ASN A 17 -16.04 -6.42 2.99
CA ASN A 17 -16.07 -7.05 4.30
C ASN A 17 -16.05 -6.00 5.42
N PRO A 18 -16.48 -6.35 6.64
CA PRO A 18 -16.55 -5.42 7.78
C PRO A 18 -15.20 -4.80 8.20
N ASP A 19 -14.07 -5.39 7.78
CA ASP A 19 -12.72 -4.89 8.02
C ASP A 19 -12.32 -3.74 7.09
N THR A 20 -13.17 -3.36 6.15
CA THR A 20 -12.87 -2.32 5.17
C THR A 20 -13.01 -0.93 5.80
N GLN A 21 -11.96 -0.12 5.63
CA GLN A 21 -11.86 1.23 6.18
C GLN A 21 -11.32 2.21 5.13
N THR A 22 -11.65 3.49 5.28
CA THR A 22 -10.89 4.55 4.61
C THR A 22 -9.69 4.92 5.45
N LEU A 23 -8.57 5.25 4.78
CA LEU A 23 -7.45 5.95 5.39
C LEU A 23 -7.60 7.42 5.01
N GLY A 24 -7.90 8.26 5.98
CA GLY A 24 -7.86 9.73 5.82
C GLY A 24 -6.43 10.25 5.99
N GLU A 25 -6.21 11.52 5.66
CA GLU A 25 -4.90 12.17 5.78
C GLU A 25 -4.30 12.17 7.20
N PHE A 26 -5.09 11.88 8.22
CA PHE A 26 -4.70 11.91 9.63
C PHE A 26 -5.18 10.67 10.39
N PHE A 27 -4.68 9.49 10.04
CA PHE A 27 -4.76 8.27 10.86
C PHE A 27 -6.07 8.07 11.66
N GLY A 28 -7.14 7.86 10.97
CA GLY A 28 -8.43 7.55 11.58
C GLY A 28 -9.32 6.88 10.55
N GLY A 29 -9.17 5.55 10.39
CA GLY A 29 -10.01 4.80 9.47
C GLY A 29 -11.47 4.90 9.83
N GLN A 30 -12.30 5.32 8.88
CA GLN A 30 -13.75 5.22 9.01
C GLN A 30 -14.19 3.88 8.39
N PRO A 31 -15.09 3.12 9.04
CA PRO A 31 -15.62 1.90 8.44
C PRO A 31 -16.32 2.20 7.13
N VAL A 32 -16.08 1.36 6.13
CA VAL A 32 -16.67 1.49 4.80
C VAL A 32 -17.54 0.27 4.52
N THR A 33 -18.77 0.51 4.15
CA THR A 33 -19.64 -0.50 3.57
C THR A 33 -19.84 -0.20 2.10
N GLY A 34 -20.07 -1.22 1.28
CA GLY A 34 -20.31 -1.01 -0.14
C GLY A 34 -20.53 -2.29 -0.89
N SER A 35 -21.12 -2.13 -2.05
CA SER A 35 -21.37 -3.23 -2.98
C SER A 35 -21.46 -2.70 -4.42
N GLY A 36 -21.29 -3.61 -5.38
CA GLY A 36 -21.38 -3.25 -6.78
C GLY A 36 -21.07 -4.44 -7.68
N THR A 37 -20.66 -4.10 -8.90
CA THR A 37 -20.34 -5.07 -9.93
C THR A 37 -18.94 -4.84 -10.49
N PHE A 38 -18.39 -5.84 -11.14
CA PHE A 38 -17.19 -5.67 -11.93
C PHE A 38 -17.31 -6.35 -13.29
N VAL A 39 -16.59 -5.79 -14.25
CA VAL A 39 -16.35 -6.40 -15.57
C VAL A 39 -14.91 -6.91 -15.55
N SER A 40 -14.75 -8.23 -15.71
CA SER A 40 -13.45 -8.90 -15.62
C SER A 40 -12.38 -8.20 -16.47
N LYS A 41 -11.26 -7.87 -15.85
CA LYS A 41 -10.12 -7.18 -16.47
C LYS A 41 -10.47 -5.83 -17.16
N LYS A 42 -11.54 -5.19 -16.75
CA LYS A 42 -11.95 -3.88 -17.28
C LYS A 42 -12.22 -2.86 -16.19
N SER A 43 -13.25 -3.07 -15.39
CA SER A 43 -13.69 -2.07 -14.41
C SER A 43 -14.38 -2.68 -13.21
N MET A 44 -14.45 -1.91 -12.15
CA MET A 44 -15.22 -2.18 -10.94
C MET A 44 -15.93 -0.90 -10.53
N ASP A 45 -17.22 -0.99 -10.25
CA ASP A 45 -18.04 0.14 -9.81
C ASP A 45 -19.09 -0.30 -8.80
N GLY A 46 -19.73 0.69 -8.15
CA GLY A 46 -20.78 0.42 -7.18
C GLY A 46 -21.11 1.63 -6.34
N GLN A 47 -21.58 1.37 -5.14
CA GLN A 47 -21.87 2.39 -4.14
C GLN A 47 -21.19 2.08 -2.83
N ILE A 48 -20.76 3.12 -2.13
CA ILE A 48 -20.13 3.01 -0.81
C ILE A 48 -20.76 4.00 0.17
N SER A 49 -20.72 3.64 1.44
CA SER A 49 -21.00 4.50 2.57
C SER A 49 -19.82 4.48 3.53
N VAL A 50 -19.39 5.65 3.98
CA VAL A 50 -18.28 5.84 4.91
C VAL A 50 -18.85 6.28 6.25
N GLY A 51 -18.45 5.63 7.34
CA GLY A 51 -18.88 5.96 8.70
C GLY A 51 -20.39 5.88 8.92
N GLY A 52 -21.12 5.09 8.12
CA GLY A 52 -22.58 5.03 8.16
C GLY A 52 -23.29 6.23 7.53
N GLY A 53 -22.56 7.09 6.81
CA GLY A 53 -23.10 8.24 6.11
C GLY A 53 -23.90 7.89 4.85
N THR A 54 -24.25 8.89 4.08
CA THR A 54 -25.01 8.73 2.82
C THR A 54 -24.22 7.91 1.80
N SER A 55 -24.90 6.97 1.15
CA SER A 55 -24.33 6.18 0.06
C SER A 55 -23.98 7.08 -1.14
N ARG A 56 -22.82 6.88 -1.71
CA ARG A 56 -22.31 7.61 -2.89
C ARG A 56 -21.77 6.67 -3.94
N GLN A 57 -21.78 7.12 -5.19
CA GLN A 57 -21.16 6.39 -6.28
C GLN A 57 -19.66 6.20 -6.03
N TRP A 58 -19.17 4.99 -6.26
CA TRP A 58 -17.77 4.62 -6.17
C TRP A 58 -17.33 3.97 -7.48
N GLY A 59 -16.29 4.52 -8.06
CA GLY A 59 -15.84 4.11 -9.38
C GLY A 59 -16.53 4.90 -10.52
N PRO A 60 -16.37 4.45 -11.78
CA PRO A 60 -15.72 3.20 -12.16
C PRO A 60 -14.20 3.23 -11.91
N LEU A 61 -13.67 2.20 -11.24
CA LEU A 61 -12.24 1.94 -11.17
C LEU A 61 -11.81 1.13 -12.39
N THR A 62 -10.80 1.60 -13.09
CA THR A 62 -10.24 0.87 -14.23
C THR A 62 -9.28 -0.22 -13.75
N TYR A 63 -9.23 -1.32 -14.49
CA TYR A 63 -8.30 -2.41 -14.21
C TYR A 63 -6.86 -1.94 -14.37
N SER A 64 -6.08 -2.09 -13.32
CA SER A 64 -4.63 -1.83 -13.37
C SER A 64 -3.91 -3.04 -13.94
N THR A 65 -3.05 -2.83 -14.96
CA THR A 65 -2.19 -3.88 -15.51
C THR A 65 -1.17 -4.41 -14.50
N ALA A 66 -0.87 -3.65 -13.46
CA ALA A 66 -0.05 -4.12 -12.34
C ALA A 66 -0.66 -5.35 -11.63
N ASN A 67 -1.99 -5.50 -11.64
CA ASN A 67 -2.67 -6.69 -11.14
C ASN A 67 -2.41 -7.95 -11.98
N ALA A 68 -1.90 -7.81 -13.20
CA ALA A 68 -1.53 -8.92 -14.07
C ALA A 68 -0.07 -9.35 -13.90
N LEU A 69 0.72 -8.64 -13.09
CA LEU A 69 2.08 -9.06 -12.77
C LEU A 69 2.03 -10.38 -11.99
N ALA A 70 2.68 -11.38 -12.54
CA ALA A 70 2.95 -12.62 -11.82
C ALA A 70 4.16 -12.39 -10.93
N VAL A 71 3.95 -12.36 -9.64
CA VAL A 71 4.99 -12.08 -8.64
C VAL A 71 5.00 -13.15 -7.55
N ASP A 72 6.11 -13.23 -6.86
CA ASP A 72 6.32 -14.05 -5.67
C ASP A 72 7.09 -13.25 -4.60
N GLN A 73 7.45 -13.90 -3.50
CA GLN A 73 8.24 -13.25 -2.44
C GLN A 73 9.60 -12.76 -2.96
N GLY A 74 10.26 -13.51 -3.85
CA GLY A 74 11.56 -13.16 -4.40
C GLY A 74 11.53 -11.97 -5.36
N SER A 75 10.37 -11.65 -5.91
CA SER A 75 10.19 -10.50 -6.82
C SER A 75 10.47 -9.15 -6.18
N LEU A 76 10.50 -9.09 -4.84
CA LEU A 76 10.83 -7.89 -4.08
C LEU A 76 12.33 -7.70 -3.85
N ALA A 77 13.15 -8.75 -4.02
CA ALA A 77 14.56 -8.68 -3.69
C ALA A 77 15.30 -7.63 -4.54
N GLY A 78 16.05 -6.77 -3.87
CA GLY A 78 16.83 -5.73 -4.53
C GLY A 78 16.71 -4.36 -3.87
N LYS A 79 17.18 -3.34 -4.59
CA LYS A 79 17.18 -1.94 -4.14
C LYS A 79 15.99 -1.20 -4.75
N TRP A 80 15.25 -0.57 -3.88
CA TRP A 80 14.07 0.23 -4.23
C TRP A 80 14.27 1.65 -3.74
N SER A 81 13.93 2.62 -4.57
CA SER A 81 13.98 4.03 -4.17
C SER A 81 12.85 4.81 -4.79
N PHE A 82 12.36 5.77 -4.03
CA PHE A 82 11.36 6.72 -4.46
C PHE A 82 11.77 8.12 -4.05
N LYS A 83 11.45 9.08 -4.88
CA LYS A 83 11.57 10.51 -4.57
C LYS A 83 10.41 11.25 -5.21
N ASP A 84 9.71 12.04 -4.40
CA ASP A 84 8.61 12.89 -4.87
C ASP A 84 9.06 14.29 -5.29
N ALA A 85 8.10 15.09 -5.74
CA ALA A 85 8.34 16.49 -6.15
C ALA A 85 8.68 17.42 -4.97
N SER A 86 8.31 17.04 -3.75
CA SER A 86 8.59 17.77 -2.50
C SER A 86 9.95 17.42 -1.90
N ASN A 87 10.74 16.60 -2.60
CA ASN A 87 12.03 16.05 -2.15
C ASN A 87 11.94 15.07 -0.99
N ASN A 88 10.77 14.53 -0.67
CA ASN A 88 10.71 13.36 0.19
C ASN A 88 11.28 12.14 -0.54
N SER A 89 12.08 11.36 0.13
CA SER A 89 12.65 10.16 -0.47
C SER A 89 12.67 8.98 0.50
N ILE A 90 12.58 7.81 -0.08
CA ILE A 90 12.75 6.53 0.61
C ILE A 90 13.71 5.70 -0.23
N ALA A 91 14.67 5.05 0.42
CA ALA A 91 15.55 4.08 -0.21
C ALA A 91 15.65 2.86 0.70
N ILE A 92 15.31 1.69 0.18
CA ILE A 92 15.35 0.42 0.91
C ILE A 92 16.09 -0.64 0.12
N GLU A 93 16.67 -1.60 0.83
CA GLU A 93 17.21 -2.82 0.26
C GLU A 93 16.47 -4.02 0.86
N VAL A 94 15.86 -4.82 0.00
CA VAL A 94 15.01 -5.96 0.37
C VAL A 94 15.75 -7.25 0.06
N ASP A 95 15.80 -8.18 1.00
CA ASP A 95 16.33 -9.52 0.79
C ASP A 95 15.29 -10.48 0.18
N ALA A 96 15.71 -11.69 -0.20
CA ALA A 96 14.83 -12.69 -0.78
C ALA A 96 13.73 -13.20 0.17
N ALA A 97 13.88 -13.00 1.47
CA ALA A 97 12.87 -13.34 2.48
C ALA A 97 11.89 -12.18 2.74
N GLY A 98 12.12 -11.04 2.08
CA GLY A 98 11.32 -9.83 2.21
C GLY A 98 11.69 -8.94 3.39
N LYS A 99 12.75 -9.25 4.14
CA LYS A 99 13.27 -8.32 5.14
C LYS A 99 13.95 -7.16 4.43
N PHE A 100 13.78 -5.97 4.95
CA PHE A 100 14.43 -4.79 4.40
C PHE A 100 15.00 -3.88 5.48
N VAL A 101 15.97 -3.12 5.05
CA VAL A 101 16.53 -1.98 5.77
C VAL A 101 16.65 -0.81 4.82
N GLY A 102 16.57 0.40 5.34
CA GLY A 102 16.66 1.58 4.49
C GLY A 102 16.68 2.89 5.26
N THR A 103 16.49 3.96 4.50
CA THR A 103 16.46 5.31 5.03
C THR A 103 15.39 6.14 4.34
N THR A 104 14.90 7.16 5.05
CA THR A 104 14.07 8.22 4.48
C THR A 104 14.80 9.55 4.58
N SER A 105 14.39 10.51 3.78
CA SER A 105 14.77 11.92 3.93
C SER A 105 13.69 12.82 3.36
N GLY A 106 13.75 14.10 3.70
CA GLY A 106 12.86 15.12 3.19
C GLY A 106 12.01 15.79 4.26
N PRO A 107 11.29 16.86 3.89
CA PRO A 107 10.57 17.69 4.86
C PRO A 107 9.44 16.98 5.59
N GLU A 108 8.81 15.96 4.99
CA GLU A 108 7.70 15.23 5.60
C GLU A 108 8.17 14.01 6.38
N PHE A 109 9.19 13.30 5.87
CA PHE A 109 9.64 12.05 6.49
C PHE A 109 10.75 12.26 7.52
N GLY A 110 11.53 13.34 7.39
CA GLY A 110 12.75 13.51 8.16
C GLY A 110 13.82 12.47 7.79
N GLU A 111 14.89 12.41 8.55
CA GLU A 111 15.98 11.45 8.36
C GLU A 111 15.78 10.24 9.28
N CYS A 112 15.09 9.21 8.78
CA CYS A 112 14.85 7.97 9.51
C CYS A 112 15.74 6.84 8.99
N LYS A 113 16.14 5.95 9.88
CA LYS A 113 16.40 4.54 9.55
C LYS A 113 15.06 3.82 9.56
N VAL A 114 14.84 2.95 8.58
CA VAL A 114 13.66 2.08 8.53
C VAL A 114 14.10 0.64 8.38
N ASP A 115 13.43 -0.25 9.10
CA ASP A 115 13.60 -1.68 8.95
C ASP A 115 12.25 -2.38 9.06
N GLY A 116 12.11 -3.49 8.38
CA GLY A 116 10.84 -4.18 8.38
C GLY A 116 10.81 -5.43 7.52
N LYS A 117 9.60 -5.82 7.16
CA LYS A 117 9.35 -6.99 6.34
C LYS A 117 8.20 -6.74 5.39
N ILE A 118 8.34 -7.21 4.16
CA ILE A 118 7.28 -7.29 3.17
C ILE A 118 6.99 -8.77 2.90
N THR A 119 5.76 -9.20 3.09
CA THR A 119 5.36 -10.59 2.96
C THR A 119 4.32 -10.74 1.87
N HIS A 120 4.53 -11.68 0.94
CA HIS A 120 3.55 -11.98 -0.09
C HIS A 120 2.26 -12.53 0.55
N ARG A 121 1.15 -11.83 0.36
CA ARG A 121 -0.12 -12.10 1.05
C ARG A 121 -0.73 -13.45 0.68
N ALA A 122 -0.51 -13.91 -0.54
CA ALA A 122 -1.07 -15.15 -1.05
C ALA A 122 0.02 -15.98 -1.77
N PRO A 123 0.99 -16.57 -1.04
CA PRO A 123 2.17 -17.21 -1.60
C PRO A 123 1.86 -18.41 -2.51
N GLN A 124 0.64 -18.95 -2.43
CA GLN A 124 0.16 -20.01 -3.33
C GLN A 124 -0.33 -19.47 -4.69
N THR A 125 -0.31 -18.18 -4.88
CA THR A 125 -0.77 -17.49 -6.09
C THR A 125 0.33 -16.56 -6.58
N ALA A 126 0.25 -16.14 -7.84
CA ALA A 126 1.12 -15.11 -8.38
C ALA A 126 0.53 -13.69 -8.30
N LYS A 127 -0.37 -13.44 -7.34
CA LYS A 127 -1.03 -12.15 -7.22
C LYS A 127 -0.07 -11.10 -6.65
N ASN A 128 -0.06 -9.93 -7.26
CA ASN A 128 0.72 -8.77 -6.82
C ASN A 128 0.07 -8.11 -5.58
N ALA A 129 0.19 -8.77 -4.45
CA ALA A 129 -0.35 -8.31 -3.18
C ALA A 129 0.55 -8.75 -2.02
N TYR A 130 0.98 -7.79 -1.23
CA TYR A 130 1.86 -7.98 -0.09
C TYR A 130 1.31 -7.28 1.14
N ASP A 131 1.80 -7.68 2.29
CA ASP A 131 1.68 -6.95 3.55
C ASP A 131 3.06 -6.43 3.93
N ILE A 132 3.13 -5.17 4.31
CA ILE A 132 4.34 -4.54 4.83
C ILE A 132 4.17 -4.24 6.31
N GLU A 133 5.23 -4.52 7.07
CA GLU A 133 5.37 -4.11 8.46
C GLU A 133 6.75 -3.47 8.64
N PHE A 134 6.83 -2.32 9.29
CA PHE A 134 8.11 -1.65 9.50
C PHE A 134 8.12 -0.75 10.73
N ASN A 135 9.32 -0.43 11.18
CA ASN A 135 9.59 0.53 12.23
C ASN A 135 10.49 1.65 11.70
N GLY A 136 10.35 2.83 12.31
CA GLY A 136 11.25 3.94 12.09
C GLY A 136 12.16 4.17 13.30
N ALA A 137 13.36 4.64 13.07
CA ALA A 137 14.29 5.07 14.11
C ALA A 137 15.04 6.33 13.67
N ASN A 138 15.46 7.14 14.65
CA ASN A 138 16.32 8.28 14.37
C ASN A 138 17.66 7.82 13.77
N THR A 139 18.17 8.57 12.81
CA THR A 139 19.51 8.39 12.27
C THR A 139 20.51 9.12 13.19
N GLU A 140 21.58 8.46 13.57
CA GLU A 140 22.66 9.11 14.33
C GLU A 140 23.27 10.25 13.49
N ASN A 141 23.46 11.41 14.12
CA ASN A 141 23.97 12.62 13.48
C ASN A 141 23.12 13.16 12.31
N ALA A 142 21.83 12.84 12.27
CA ALA A 142 20.91 13.40 11.28
C ALA A 142 20.79 14.92 11.43
N SER A 143 20.63 15.62 10.33
CA SER A 143 20.35 17.08 10.31
C SER A 143 18.91 17.38 10.73
N THR A 144 18.01 16.42 10.54
CA THR A 144 16.60 16.49 10.95
C THR A 144 16.19 15.22 11.67
N ASN A 145 15.32 15.34 12.67
CA ASN A 145 14.76 14.19 13.35
C ASN A 145 13.86 13.38 12.41
N CYS A 146 13.76 12.09 12.68
CA CYS A 146 12.77 11.22 12.06
C CYS A 146 11.36 11.72 12.38
N SER A 147 10.53 11.91 11.37
CA SER A 147 9.14 12.34 11.52
C SER A 147 8.17 11.18 11.75
N LEU A 148 8.63 9.94 11.59
CA LEU A 148 7.86 8.76 11.96
C LEU A 148 7.80 8.64 13.48
N ASP A 149 6.70 8.14 14.02
CA ASP A 149 6.65 7.75 15.42
C ASP A 149 7.54 6.52 15.63
N VAL A 150 8.71 6.77 16.23
CA VAL A 150 9.73 5.74 16.48
C VAL A 150 9.34 4.72 17.57
N THR A 151 8.21 4.93 18.22
CA THR A 151 7.66 4.02 19.25
C THR A 151 6.58 3.10 18.68
N SER A 152 6.13 3.33 17.47
CA SER A 152 5.05 2.59 16.82
C SER A 152 5.56 1.75 15.66
N ALA A 153 5.00 0.56 15.51
CA ALA A 153 5.13 -0.24 14.30
C ALA A 153 4.07 0.18 13.28
N TYR A 154 4.47 0.27 12.02
CA TYR A 154 3.60 0.57 10.91
C TYR A 154 3.28 -0.71 10.13
N SER A 155 2.06 -0.84 9.66
CA SER A 155 1.67 -1.96 8.80
C SER A 155 0.65 -1.53 7.75
N GLY A 156 0.62 -2.23 6.63
CA GLY A 156 -0.33 -1.96 5.57
C GLY A 156 -0.18 -2.87 4.37
N PRO A 157 -1.05 -2.70 3.35
CA PRO A 157 -0.92 -3.37 2.07
C PRO A 157 0.20 -2.75 1.23
N ALA A 158 0.84 -3.59 0.41
CA ALA A 158 1.81 -3.15 -0.58
C ALA A 158 1.62 -3.90 -1.90
N ALA A 159 2.06 -3.31 -3.00
CA ALA A 159 2.05 -3.91 -4.31
C ALA A 159 3.18 -3.34 -5.18
N ILE A 160 3.68 -4.12 -6.12
CA ILE A 160 4.61 -3.63 -7.13
C ILE A 160 3.83 -2.81 -8.16
N VAL A 161 4.21 -1.57 -8.38
CA VAL A 161 3.61 -0.66 -9.34
C VAL A 161 4.57 -0.41 -10.50
N LEU A 162 4.07 -0.52 -11.73
CA LEU A 162 4.83 -0.20 -12.93
C LEU A 162 4.65 1.27 -13.28
N TYR A 163 5.72 2.03 -13.30
CA TYR A 163 5.71 3.39 -13.81
C TYR A 163 5.93 3.43 -15.33
N PRO A 164 5.37 4.43 -16.04
CA PRO A 164 5.47 4.51 -17.51
C PRO A 164 6.89 4.52 -18.05
N ALA A 165 7.89 4.86 -17.26
CA ALA A 165 9.31 4.85 -17.64
C ALA A 165 10.00 3.50 -17.40
N GLY A 166 9.27 2.43 -17.11
CA GLY A 166 9.83 1.11 -16.80
C GLY A 166 10.55 1.04 -15.45
N ARG A 167 10.34 2.04 -14.59
CA ARG A 167 10.86 2.05 -13.22
C ARG A 167 9.81 1.46 -12.30
N PHE A 168 10.25 0.55 -11.46
CA PHE A 168 9.45 0.01 -10.37
C PHE A 168 9.53 0.98 -9.19
N VAL A 169 8.37 1.31 -8.63
CA VAL A 169 8.28 2.00 -7.35
C VAL A 169 7.46 1.11 -6.44
N GLY A 170 8.04 0.72 -5.36
CA GLY A 170 7.39 -0.04 -4.30
C GLY A 170 6.69 0.85 -3.30
#